data_26ea41052b5c1f9e5c2ea0e4a5a45b17
#
_entry.id   26ea41052b5c1f9e5c2ea0e4a5a45b17
#
_cell.length_a   1.000
_cell.length_b   1.000
_cell.length_c   1.000
_cell.angle_alpha   90.00
_cell.angle_beta   90.00
_cell.angle_gamma   90.00
#
_symmetry.space_group_name_H-M   'P 1'
#
loop_
_entity.id
_entity.type
_entity.pdbx_description
1 polymer ?
#
loop_
_entity_poly.entity_id
_entity_poly.type
_entity_poly.pdbx_seq_one_letter_code
_entity_poly.pdbx_strand_id
1 'polypeptide(L)'
;MIIKNADIFTPDHRFVQGDVTVTGDRFSTVLEKADGDGQVVDAAGLYMIPGLVDIHFHGCKGADMCDGTQEALDIITEYEASVGVTSVCPATMTIPKDELLAVMKNAGAYSYK
;
A
#
# COMPACT_ATOMS: atom_id res chain seq x y z
N MET A 1 -6.13 -15.96 5.87
CA MET A 1 -6.63 -14.96 6.83
C MET A 1 -8.07 -14.62 6.48
N ILE A 2 -8.91 -14.41 7.49
CA ILE A 2 -10.31 -14.00 7.31
C ILE A 2 -10.51 -12.67 8.04
N ILE A 3 -11.08 -11.68 7.36
CA ILE A 3 -11.48 -10.39 7.93
C ILE A 3 -13.00 -10.41 8.01
N LYS A 4 -13.56 -10.30 9.22
CA LYS A 4 -15.02 -10.41 9.46
C LYS A 4 -15.65 -9.08 9.81
N ASN A 5 -16.92 -8.94 9.45
CA ASN A 5 -17.80 -7.83 9.85
C ASN A 5 -17.37 -6.43 9.39
N ALA A 6 -16.53 -6.31 8.36
CA ALA A 6 -16.10 -5.01 7.85
C ALA A 6 -17.20 -4.31 7.05
N ASP A 7 -17.22 -2.98 7.08
CA ASP A 7 -17.93 -2.17 6.10
C ASP A 7 -17.04 -2.00 4.85
N ILE A 8 -17.28 -2.80 3.82
CA ILE A 8 -16.43 -2.95 2.64
C ILE A 8 -16.87 -1.98 1.55
N PHE A 9 -15.93 -1.17 1.04
CA PHE A 9 -16.16 -0.29 -0.10
C PHE A 9 -16.20 -1.09 -1.40
N THR A 10 -17.32 -0.99 -2.11
CA THR A 10 -17.61 -1.77 -3.31
C THR A 10 -17.45 -0.94 -4.59
N PRO A 11 -17.30 -1.58 -5.79
CA PRO A 11 -17.11 -0.87 -7.06
C PRO A 11 -18.27 0.06 -7.45
N ASP A 12 -19.46 -0.11 -6.87
CA ASP A 12 -20.60 0.77 -7.04
C ASP A 12 -20.63 1.95 -6.04
N HIS A 13 -19.48 2.23 -5.44
CA HIS A 13 -19.23 3.37 -4.53
C HIS A 13 -20.09 3.36 -3.26
N ARG A 14 -20.38 2.18 -2.73
CA ARG A 14 -21.12 2.02 -1.46
C ARG A 14 -20.31 1.21 -0.47
N PHE A 15 -20.64 1.36 0.80
CA PHE A 15 -20.18 0.46 1.85
C PHE A 15 -21.21 -0.63 2.10
N VAL A 16 -20.78 -1.88 2.09
CA VAL A 16 -21.60 -3.05 2.34
C VAL A 16 -20.92 -3.90 3.41
N GLN A 17 -21.65 -4.26 4.46
CA GLN A 17 -21.11 -5.12 5.50
C GLN A 17 -20.90 -6.54 4.98
N GLY A 18 -19.74 -7.10 5.25
CA GLY A 18 -19.40 -8.46 4.83
C GLY A 18 -18.06 -8.94 5.36
N ASP A 19 -17.68 -10.13 4.92
CA ASP A 19 -16.40 -10.75 5.24
C ASP A 19 -15.50 -10.77 4.00
N VAL A 20 -14.19 -10.84 4.24
CA VAL A 20 -13.17 -10.99 3.19
C VAL A 20 -12.24 -12.13 3.57
N THR A 21 -12.03 -13.06 2.65
CA THR A 21 -11.03 -14.12 2.78
C THR A 21 -9.80 -13.79 1.94
N VAL A 22 -8.63 -13.91 2.55
CA VAL A 22 -7.32 -13.74 1.89
C VAL A 22 -6.60 -15.08 1.86
N THR A 23 -6.20 -15.52 0.66
CA THR A 23 -5.43 -16.74 0.43
C THR A 23 -4.12 -16.38 -0.28
N GLY A 24 -2.99 -16.61 0.40
CA GLY A 24 -1.70 -16.09 -0.06
C GLY A 24 -1.71 -14.56 -0.11
N ASP A 25 -1.48 -14.00 -1.29
CA ASP A 25 -1.45 -12.57 -1.60
C ASP A 25 -2.74 -12.08 -2.31
N ARG A 26 -3.80 -12.89 -2.33
CA ARG A 26 -5.02 -12.62 -3.09
C ARG A 26 -6.27 -12.64 -2.22
N PHE A 27 -7.22 -11.77 -2.55
CA PHE A 27 -8.59 -11.92 -2.09
C PHE A 27 -9.24 -13.10 -2.80
N SER A 28 -9.79 -14.06 -2.04
CA SER A 28 -10.48 -15.23 -2.60
C SER A 28 -11.99 -15.10 -2.56
N THR A 29 -12.56 -14.50 -1.50
CA THR A 29 -13.98 -14.15 -1.43
C THR A 29 -14.13 -12.76 -0.82
N VAL A 30 -15.15 -12.04 -1.27
CA VAL A 30 -15.50 -10.69 -0.77
C VAL A 30 -17.01 -10.63 -0.63
N LEU A 31 -17.50 -10.07 0.49
CA LEU A 31 -18.91 -9.92 0.88
C LEU A 31 -19.63 -11.22 1.27
N GLU A 32 -19.06 -12.38 1.12
CA GLU A 32 -19.63 -13.64 1.54
C GLU A 32 -19.24 -13.94 2.98
N LYS A 33 -20.12 -14.59 3.74
CA LYS A 33 -19.76 -15.09 5.08
C LYS A 33 -18.63 -16.09 4.96
N ALA A 34 -17.56 -15.82 5.69
CA ALA A 34 -16.39 -16.67 5.69
C ALA A 34 -16.27 -17.47 6.97
N ASP A 35 -16.11 -18.79 6.82
CA ASP A 35 -15.81 -19.71 7.89
C ASP A 35 -14.52 -20.47 7.60
N GLY A 36 -13.71 -20.71 8.63
CA GLY A 36 -12.45 -21.44 8.48
C GLY A 36 -11.56 -21.33 9.72
N ASP A 37 -10.56 -22.19 9.78
CA ASP A 37 -9.61 -22.31 10.91
C ASP A 37 -8.39 -21.38 10.80
N GLY A 38 -8.42 -20.40 9.88
CA GLY A 38 -7.33 -19.46 9.67
C GLY A 38 -7.30 -18.31 10.67
N GLN A 39 -6.28 -17.46 10.57
CA GLN A 39 -6.23 -16.21 11.33
C GLN A 39 -7.49 -15.37 11.03
N VAL A 40 -8.20 -14.99 12.06
CA VAL A 40 -9.42 -14.17 11.97
C VAL A 40 -9.14 -12.78 12.56
N VAL A 41 -9.52 -11.75 11.82
CA VAL A 41 -9.53 -10.35 12.26
C VAL A 41 -10.99 -9.90 12.30
N ASP A 42 -11.49 -9.51 13.47
CA ASP A 42 -12.80 -8.88 13.58
C ASP A 42 -12.68 -7.38 13.29
N ALA A 43 -13.31 -6.95 12.22
CA ALA A 43 -13.33 -5.57 11.74
C ALA A 43 -14.69 -4.90 11.95
N ALA A 44 -15.47 -5.35 12.94
CA ALA A 44 -16.75 -4.73 13.25
C ALA A 44 -16.61 -3.23 13.57
N GLY A 45 -17.35 -2.39 12.84
CA GLY A 45 -17.29 -0.93 12.96
C GLY A 45 -16.09 -0.29 12.25
N LEU A 46 -15.31 -1.05 11.49
CA LEU A 46 -14.20 -0.54 10.68
C LEU A 46 -14.58 -0.55 9.20
N TYR A 47 -14.06 0.44 8.49
CA TYR A 47 -14.17 0.51 7.02
C TYR A 47 -13.01 -0.24 6.36
N MET A 48 -13.34 -1.04 5.37
CA MET A 48 -12.36 -1.68 4.49
C MET A 48 -12.41 -1.03 3.11
N ILE A 49 -11.33 -0.40 2.72
CA ILE A 49 -11.17 0.26 1.42
C ILE A 49 -9.99 -0.36 0.67
N PRO A 50 -9.91 -0.22 -0.66
CA PRO A 50 -8.68 -0.50 -1.38
C PRO A 50 -7.53 0.33 -0.82
N GLY A 51 -6.32 -0.21 -0.87
CA GLY A 51 -5.14 0.56 -0.50
C GLY A 51 -5.04 1.84 -1.33
N LEU A 52 -4.62 2.92 -0.69
CA LEU A 52 -4.48 4.22 -1.35
C LEU A 52 -3.32 4.20 -2.34
N VAL A 53 -3.40 5.05 -3.35
CA VAL A 53 -2.36 5.22 -4.37
C VAL A 53 -1.88 6.66 -4.32
N ASP A 54 -0.60 6.86 -3.99
CA ASP A 54 0.03 8.19 -4.10
C ASP A 54 0.72 8.29 -5.46
N ILE A 55 0.21 9.16 -6.31
CA ILE A 55 0.69 9.32 -7.69
C ILE A 55 1.73 10.41 -7.86
N HIS A 56 2.01 11.19 -6.81
CA HIS A 56 2.99 12.27 -6.88
C HIS A 56 3.41 12.78 -5.51
N PHE A 57 4.60 12.42 -5.07
CA PHE A 57 5.25 12.96 -3.89
C PHE A 57 6.78 12.91 -4.07
N HIS A 58 7.52 13.65 -3.26
CA HIS A 58 8.98 13.72 -3.37
C HIS A 58 9.70 12.94 -2.29
N GLY A 59 9.11 12.87 -1.12
CA GLY A 59 9.65 12.16 0.04
C GLY A 59 8.91 12.50 1.33
N CYS A 60 9.33 11.88 2.42
CA CYS A 60 8.78 12.09 3.76
C CYS A 60 9.80 11.73 4.84
N LYS A 61 9.52 12.12 6.09
CA LYS A 61 10.34 11.76 7.26
C LYS A 61 11.83 12.10 7.12
N GLY A 62 12.17 13.12 6.32
CA GLY A 62 13.56 13.53 6.09
C GLY A 62 14.29 12.72 5.01
N ALA A 63 13.60 11.83 4.32
CA ALA A 63 14.08 11.11 3.14
C ALA A 63 13.42 11.65 1.87
N ASP A 64 14.15 11.72 0.78
CA ASP A 64 13.72 12.21 -0.53
C ASP A 64 14.05 11.19 -1.62
N MET A 65 13.21 11.13 -2.66
CA MET A 65 13.47 10.28 -3.82
C MET A 65 14.82 10.59 -4.46
N CYS A 66 15.26 11.85 -4.42
CA CYS A 66 16.54 12.31 -4.96
C CYS A 66 17.76 11.92 -4.12
N ASP A 67 17.58 11.40 -2.89
CA ASP A 67 18.71 10.85 -2.11
C ASP A 67 19.37 9.66 -2.81
N GLY A 68 18.63 8.97 -3.67
CA GLY A 68 19.13 7.90 -4.52
C GLY A 68 19.64 6.68 -3.75
N THR A 69 19.15 6.44 -2.53
CA THR A 69 19.56 5.33 -1.68
C THR A 69 18.42 4.36 -1.38
N GLN A 70 18.74 3.10 -1.06
CA GLN A 70 17.73 2.11 -0.65
C GLN A 70 17.12 2.50 0.70
N GLU A 71 17.92 3.04 1.62
CA GLU A 71 17.49 3.50 2.94
C GLU A 71 16.42 4.59 2.84
N ALA A 72 16.59 5.55 1.92
CA ALA A 72 15.58 6.59 1.70
C ALA A 72 14.26 5.98 1.20
N LEU A 73 14.33 5.02 0.28
CA LEU A 73 13.15 4.32 -0.24
C LEU A 73 12.47 3.47 0.86
N ASP A 74 13.23 2.81 1.73
CA ASP A 74 12.68 2.08 2.89
C ASP A 74 11.90 3.02 3.81
N ILE A 75 12.48 4.15 4.21
CA ILE A 75 11.81 5.16 5.07
C ILE A 75 10.51 5.66 4.42
N ILE A 76 10.55 5.98 3.14
CA ILE A 76 9.41 6.48 2.39
C ILE A 76 8.31 5.43 2.33
N THR A 77 8.62 4.21 1.90
CA THR A 77 7.63 3.16 1.70
C THR A 77 7.03 2.66 3.02
N GLU A 78 7.81 2.58 4.10
CA GLU A 78 7.30 2.25 5.43
C GLU A 78 6.32 3.31 5.94
N TYR A 79 6.63 4.60 5.73
CA TYR A 79 5.72 5.67 6.13
C TYR A 79 4.42 5.62 5.31
N GLU A 80 4.52 5.51 3.99
CA GLU A 80 3.36 5.43 3.10
C GLU A 80 2.46 4.23 3.45
N ALA A 81 3.05 3.06 3.69
CA ALA A 81 2.32 1.88 4.14
C ALA A 81 1.61 2.12 5.49
N SER A 82 2.26 2.83 6.43
CA SER A 82 1.71 3.13 7.76
C SER A 82 0.46 4.02 7.72
N VAL A 83 0.26 4.78 6.64
CA VAL A 83 -0.92 5.64 6.42
C VAL A 83 -1.91 5.06 5.40
N GLY A 84 -1.72 3.80 5.00
CA GLY A 84 -2.65 3.06 4.13
C GLY A 84 -2.38 3.20 2.63
N VAL A 85 -1.28 3.81 2.23
CA VAL A 85 -0.85 3.87 0.82
C VAL A 85 -0.13 2.55 0.48
N THR A 86 -0.64 1.85 -0.53
CA THR A 86 -0.13 0.53 -0.96
C THR A 86 0.54 0.57 -2.33
N SER A 87 0.46 1.70 -3.01
CA SER A 87 1.11 1.91 -4.30
C SER A 87 1.61 3.35 -4.38
N VAL A 88 2.87 3.52 -4.79
CA VAL A 88 3.54 4.82 -4.81
C VAL A 88 4.14 5.10 -6.19
N CYS A 89 4.08 6.36 -6.60
CA CYS A 89 4.77 6.87 -7.78
C CYS A 89 5.59 8.12 -7.37
N PRO A 90 6.77 7.92 -6.75
CA PRO A 90 7.59 9.03 -6.29
C PRO A 90 8.14 9.85 -7.47
N ALA A 91 8.23 11.15 -7.26
CA ALA A 91 8.74 12.10 -8.22
C ALA A 91 10.11 12.65 -7.77
N THR A 92 11.01 12.86 -8.74
CA THR A 92 12.28 13.55 -8.50
C THR A 92 12.09 15.05 -8.60
N MET A 93 12.95 15.81 -7.94
CA MET A 93 13.17 17.21 -8.24
C MET A 93 14.00 17.38 -9.51
N THR A 94 14.14 18.63 -9.99
CA THR A 94 15.07 18.95 -11.07
C THR A 94 16.50 18.85 -10.54
N ILE A 95 17.21 17.83 -10.97
CA ILE A 95 18.60 17.54 -10.60
C ILE A 95 19.44 17.27 -11.86
N PRO A 96 20.79 17.32 -11.79
CA PRO A 96 21.66 17.01 -12.93
C PRO A 96 21.35 15.63 -13.51
N LYS A 97 21.52 15.51 -14.84
CA LYS A 97 21.18 14.30 -15.60
C LYS A 97 21.83 13.03 -15.03
N ASP A 98 23.11 13.10 -14.69
CA ASP A 98 23.84 11.91 -14.23
C ASP A 98 23.35 11.45 -12.85
N GLU A 99 23.02 12.40 -11.96
CA GLU A 99 22.39 12.13 -10.67
C GLU A 99 20.99 11.53 -10.86
N LEU A 100 20.19 12.11 -11.76
CA LEU A 100 18.86 11.59 -12.09
C LEU A 100 18.91 10.14 -12.58
N LEU A 101 19.86 9.81 -13.46
CA LEU A 101 20.03 8.44 -13.94
C LEU A 101 20.41 7.47 -12.82
N ALA A 102 21.22 7.89 -11.86
CA ALA A 102 21.59 7.08 -10.69
C ALA A 102 20.37 6.85 -9.78
N VAL A 103 19.59 7.89 -9.49
CA VAL A 103 18.35 7.80 -8.72
C VAL A 103 17.35 6.84 -9.37
N MET A 104 17.10 6.99 -10.69
CA MET A 104 16.17 6.11 -11.41
C MET A 104 16.63 4.66 -11.46
N LYS A 105 17.94 4.43 -11.59
CA LYS A 105 18.51 3.06 -11.51
C LYS A 105 18.29 2.44 -10.13
N ASN A 106 18.51 3.22 -9.08
CA ASN A 106 18.28 2.76 -7.70
C ASN A 106 16.82 2.42 -7.46
N ALA A 107 15.90 3.30 -7.88
CA ALA A 107 14.46 3.07 -7.73
C ALA A 107 13.99 1.84 -8.52
N GLY A 108 14.50 1.64 -9.74
CA GLY A 108 14.17 0.48 -10.57
C GLY A 108 14.67 -0.86 -10.00
N ALA A 109 15.65 -0.81 -9.10
CA ALA A 109 16.18 -1.99 -8.40
C ALA A 109 15.52 -2.22 -7.01
N TYR A 110 14.67 -1.29 -6.58
CA TYR A 110 14.05 -1.37 -5.26
C TYR A 110 12.97 -2.45 -5.21
N SER A 111 12.96 -3.18 -4.12
CA SER A 111 11.89 -4.13 -3.77
C SER A 111 11.55 -3.95 -2.30
N TYR A 112 10.32 -3.61 -2.01
CA TYR A 112 9.80 -3.52 -0.65
C TYR A 112 9.88 -4.90 0.02
N LYS A 113 10.36 -4.96 1.28
CA LYS A 113 10.62 -6.21 2.02
C LYS A 113 9.44 -6.60 2.90
#